data_a419170644150fc3ecac0421e8fdf71b
#
_entry.id   a419170644150fc3ecac0421e8fdf71b
#
_cell.length_a   1.000
_cell.length_b   1.000
_cell.length_c   1.000
_cell.angle_alpha   90.00
_cell.angle_beta   90.00
_cell.angle_gamma   90.00
#
_symmetry.space_group_name_H-M   'P 1'
#
loop_
_entity.id
_entity.type
_entity.pdbx_description
1 polymer ?
#
loop_
_entity_poly.entity_id
_entity_poly.type
_entity_poly.pdbx_seq_one_letter_code
_entity_poly.pdbx_strand_id
1 'polypeptide(L)'
;MYPKFKATKYALLVLIVSVISFPFLQGEKYPSFNLEGTDGKQYHQIQFKEKEFICIILYSNHCKISQSFEGLIKEISEHLVSENSILLLVSPNNENALLPDELAYSDVGDSIKEMRIRSKDRNFEFPYLYDGLEQSISNQLSAKSTPHAFLFNKTRNLVYSGRIGDYNEPNNLKKSDLYQTYRSARNSAQINQVVTKVHGTAIKTKEDIFIANEVRRRYSEESVNIRSINQQTLKFFLKYNLGKTTLFYLWSAKDESSRENLLILSETFKIFRKRGLKLFTINVDKDQKETKLQLEKAQLSASNFILPGNEISPLVRYIPNNTTRVTPLTLLFSKEQQTLVSKIGAIDSLMLKRLILKDLKTSNIKNGRY
;
A
#
# COMPACT_ATOMS: atom_id res chain seq x y z
N MET A 1 -54.24 -6.17 55.91
CA MET A 1 -53.05 -6.21 56.77
C MET A 1 -51.86 -6.45 55.86
N TYR A 2 -51.14 -5.44 55.44
CA TYR A 2 -49.99 -5.51 54.53
C TYR A 2 -48.74 -5.12 55.34
N PRO A 3 -47.64 -5.86 55.21
CA PRO A 3 -46.42 -5.55 55.94
C PRO A 3 -45.61 -4.41 55.20
N LYS A 4 -45.15 -3.46 56.00
CA LYS A 4 -44.29 -2.34 55.59
C LYS A 4 -42.88 -2.85 55.26
N PHE A 5 -42.44 -2.65 54.03
CA PHE A 5 -41.05 -2.84 53.64
C PHE A 5 -40.21 -1.61 54.10
N LYS A 6 -39.17 -1.90 54.89
CA LYS A 6 -38.13 -0.93 55.29
C LYS A 6 -37.19 -0.68 54.11
N ALA A 7 -37.06 0.56 53.70
CA ALA A 7 -36.06 0.99 52.71
C ALA A 7 -34.67 0.97 53.35
N THR A 8 -33.81 0.10 52.84
CA THR A 8 -32.38 0.06 53.19
C THR A 8 -31.64 1.03 52.26
N LYS A 9 -31.02 2.06 52.84
CA LYS A 9 -30.16 3.02 52.15
C LYS A 9 -28.90 2.32 51.66
N TYR A 10 -28.75 2.12 50.35
CA TYR A 10 -27.46 1.76 49.74
C TYR A 10 -26.64 3.03 49.57
N ALA A 11 -25.54 3.13 50.30
CA ALA A 11 -24.51 4.14 50.06
C ALA A 11 -23.82 3.84 48.76
N LEU A 12 -23.93 4.74 47.78
CA LEU A 12 -23.23 4.69 46.50
C LEU A 12 -21.76 5.01 46.75
N LEU A 13 -20.92 3.97 46.77
CA LEU A 13 -19.46 4.12 46.83
C LEU A 13 -18.99 4.54 45.44
N VAL A 14 -18.77 5.86 45.24
CA VAL A 14 -18.14 6.37 44.02
C VAL A 14 -16.67 6.03 44.10
N LEU A 15 -16.28 4.96 43.39
CA LEU A 15 -14.89 4.65 43.14
C LEU A 15 -14.33 5.70 42.16
N ILE A 16 -13.59 6.65 42.70
CA ILE A 16 -12.76 7.55 41.90
C ILE A 16 -11.62 6.67 41.37
N VAL A 17 -11.77 6.18 40.12
CA VAL A 17 -10.67 5.62 39.39
C VAL A 17 -9.78 6.81 39.01
N SER A 18 -8.79 7.09 39.83
CA SER A 18 -7.67 7.93 39.44
C SER A 18 -7.03 7.28 38.22
N VAL A 19 -7.14 7.93 37.08
CA VAL A 19 -6.35 7.62 35.88
C VAL A 19 -4.90 7.84 36.29
N ILE A 20 -4.26 6.76 36.75
CA ILE A 20 -2.82 6.73 36.91
C ILE A 20 -2.31 6.81 35.46
N SER A 21 -1.93 8.03 35.04
CA SER A 21 -1.03 8.20 33.91
C SER A 21 0.22 7.42 34.27
N PHE A 22 0.37 6.21 33.69
CA PHE A 22 1.61 5.46 33.77
C PHE A 22 2.72 6.41 33.31
N PRO A 23 3.71 6.73 34.15
CA PRO A 23 4.89 7.40 33.66
C PRO A 23 5.46 6.47 32.59
N PHE A 24 5.65 6.99 31.38
CA PHE A 24 6.39 6.31 30.32
C PHE A 24 7.67 5.78 30.97
N LEU A 25 7.82 4.46 30.99
CA LEU A 25 9.01 3.82 31.54
C LEU A 25 10.23 4.41 30.86
N GLN A 26 10.99 5.14 31.62
CA GLN A 26 12.32 5.62 31.29
C GLN A 26 13.14 4.42 30.78
N GLY A 27 13.40 4.35 29.44
CA GLY A 27 14.31 3.39 28.87
C GLY A 27 13.72 2.35 27.94
N GLU A 28 12.93 2.73 26.93
CA GLU A 28 12.82 1.87 25.73
C GLU A 28 14.23 1.71 25.16
N LYS A 29 14.78 0.50 25.35
CA LYS A 29 16.11 0.16 24.86
C LYS A 29 16.08 0.06 23.34
N TYR A 30 17.19 0.41 22.72
CA TYR A 30 17.41 0.13 21.31
C TYR A 30 17.09 -1.34 20.99
N PRO A 31 16.23 -1.62 20.01
CA PRO A 31 15.68 -2.95 19.78
C PRO A 31 16.75 -3.95 19.31
N SER A 32 16.56 -5.19 19.69
CA SER A 32 17.34 -6.32 19.16
C SER A 32 16.69 -6.81 17.86
N PHE A 33 17.47 -6.99 16.81
CA PHE A 33 16.99 -7.50 15.52
C PHE A 33 18.08 -8.21 14.72
N ASN A 34 17.60 -9.05 13.80
CA ASN A 34 18.37 -9.66 12.72
C ASN A 34 17.47 -9.71 11.49
N LEU A 35 17.60 -8.74 10.59
CA LEU A 35 16.65 -8.52 9.49
C LEU A 35 17.36 -8.49 8.15
N GLU A 36 16.66 -8.99 7.12
CA GLU A 36 17.12 -8.87 5.74
C GLU A 36 16.86 -7.47 5.18
N GLY A 37 17.86 -6.89 4.53
CA GLY A 37 17.75 -5.65 3.79
C GLY A 37 17.38 -5.85 2.33
N THR A 38 16.87 -4.79 1.69
CA THR A 38 16.55 -4.78 0.26
C THR A 38 17.78 -5.01 -0.64
N ASP A 39 18.98 -4.80 -0.12
CA ASP A 39 20.26 -5.09 -0.76
C ASP A 39 20.71 -6.55 -0.63
N GLY A 40 19.92 -7.40 0.03
CA GLY A 40 20.18 -8.81 0.26
C GLY A 40 21.12 -9.11 1.42
N LYS A 41 21.55 -8.09 2.18
CA LYS A 41 22.39 -8.29 3.36
C LYS A 41 21.54 -8.53 4.61
N GLN A 42 22.16 -9.21 5.58
CA GLN A 42 21.61 -9.34 6.94
C GLN A 42 22.13 -8.20 7.82
N TYR A 43 21.22 -7.61 8.56
CA TYR A 43 21.48 -6.47 9.45
C TYR A 43 21.17 -6.84 10.89
N HIS A 44 22.20 -6.75 11.74
CA HIS A 44 22.10 -6.95 13.19
C HIS A 44 22.29 -5.63 13.93
N GLN A 45 21.57 -5.42 15.01
CA GLN A 45 21.70 -4.21 15.82
C GLN A 45 23.14 -3.91 16.27
N ILE A 46 24.00 -4.92 16.48
CA ILE A 46 25.37 -4.78 16.93
C ILE A 46 26.26 -4.07 15.91
N GLN A 47 25.94 -4.18 14.61
CA GLN A 47 26.72 -3.52 13.53
C GLN A 47 26.75 -1.98 13.67
N PHE A 48 25.79 -1.42 14.39
CA PHE A 48 25.63 0.03 14.55
C PHE A 48 26.15 0.55 15.91
N LYS A 49 26.85 -0.29 16.70
CA LYS A 49 27.28 0.04 18.06
C LYS A 49 28.15 1.32 18.18
N GLU A 50 28.92 1.65 17.12
CA GLU A 50 29.81 2.81 17.08
C GLU A 50 29.12 4.10 16.54
N LYS A 51 27.84 4.02 16.15
CA LYS A 51 27.12 5.18 15.64
C LYS A 51 26.70 6.11 16.78
N GLU A 52 26.86 7.43 16.55
CA GLU A 52 26.47 8.47 17.50
C GLU A 52 24.95 8.50 17.71
N PHE A 53 24.20 8.43 16.61
CA PHE A 53 22.76 8.29 16.64
C PHE A 53 22.29 7.20 15.67
N ILE A 54 21.21 6.51 16.06
CA ILE A 54 20.52 5.56 15.20
C ILE A 54 19.07 6.04 15.09
N CYS A 55 18.67 6.36 13.86
CA CYS A 55 17.30 6.68 13.52
C CYS A 55 16.61 5.47 12.91
N ILE A 56 15.54 4.98 13.52
CA ILE A 56 14.66 3.93 12.96
C ILE A 56 13.38 4.60 12.50
N ILE A 57 13.03 4.42 11.23
CA ILE A 57 11.74 4.88 10.69
C ILE A 57 10.95 3.66 10.23
N LEU A 58 9.84 3.39 10.92
CA LEU A 58 8.87 2.42 10.43
C LEU A 58 8.12 3.03 9.25
N TYR A 59 8.18 2.36 8.12
CA TYR A 59 7.70 2.84 6.83
C TYR A 59 6.93 1.73 6.11
N SER A 60 5.99 2.12 5.26
CA SER A 60 5.19 1.19 4.49
C SER A 60 5.01 1.69 3.05
N ASN A 61 5.26 0.82 2.07
CA ASN A 61 5.12 1.17 0.65
C ASN A 61 3.69 1.55 0.29
N HIS A 62 2.68 0.92 0.89
CA HIS A 62 1.27 1.20 0.62
C HIS A 62 0.72 2.40 1.39
N CYS A 63 1.42 2.89 2.43
CA CYS A 63 0.99 4.04 3.20
C CYS A 63 1.26 5.35 2.45
N LYS A 64 0.20 6.06 2.10
CA LYS A 64 0.28 7.34 1.39
C LYS A 64 1.09 8.40 2.16
N ILE A 65 0.96 8.41 3.49
CA ILE A 65 1.69 9.34 4.36
C ILE A 65 3.18 8.98 4.38
N SER A 66 3.53 7.69 4.51
CA SER A 66 4.94 7.25 4.41
C SER A 66 5.57 7.68 3.09
N GLN A 67 4.87 7.49 1.96
CA GLN A 67 5.34 7.90 0.64
C GLN A 67 5.57 9.41 0.52
N SER A 68 4.79 10.24 1.21
CA SER A 68 4.94 11.70 1.13
C SER A 68 6.24 12.19 1.77
N PHE A 69 6.80 11.45 2.71
CA PHE A 69 8.04 11.78 3.40
C PHE A 69 9.31 11.20 2.75
N GLU A 70 9.22 10.47 1.62
CA GLU A 70 10.39 9.83 1.00
C GLU A 70 11.53 10.82 0.69
N GLY A 71 11.21 12.03 0.23
CA GLY A 71 12.20 13.08 -0.02
C GLY A 71 12.90 13.54 1.27
N LEU A 72 12.12 13.83 2.29
CA LEU A 72 12.63 14.26 3.59
C LEU A 72 13.45 13.17 4.30
N ILE A 73 13.03 11.89 4.19
CA ILE A 73 13.79 10.75 4.74
C ILE A 73 15.20 10.68 4.12
N LYS A 74 15.30 10.89 2.80
CA LYS A 74 16.60 10.92 2.10
C LYS A 74 17.47 12.05 2.60
N GLU A 75 16.94 13.27 2.67
CA GLU A 75 17.65 14.44 3.16
C GLU A 75 18.13 14.26 4.62
N ILE A 76 17.28 13.74 5.50
CA ILE A 76 17.66 13.42 6.89
C ILE A 76 18.78 12.36 6.91
N SER A 77 18.70 11.33 6.06
CA SER A 77 19.72 10.28 6.00
C SER A 77 21.09 10.83 5.61
N GLU A 78 21.15 11.74 4.64
CA GLU A 78 22.39 12.41 4.22
C GLU A 78 23.03 13.17 5.38
N HIS A 79 22.25 13.94 6.15
CA HIS A 79 22.73 14.63 7.35
C HIS A 79 23.24 13.66 8.43
N LEU A 80 22.51 12.58 8.68
CA LEU A 80 22.91 11.58 9.68
C LEU A 80 24.25 10.91 9.31
N VAL A 81 24.41 10.50 8.04
CA VAL A 81 25.62 9.82 7.57
C VAL A 81 26.85 10.73 7.67
N SER A 82 26.72 12.00 7.27
CA SER A 82 27.83 12.98 7.36
C SER A 82 28.32 13.22 8.79
N GLU A 83 27.53 12.84 9.80
CA GLU A 83 27.77 13.07 11.21
C GLU A 83 27.94 11.76 12.01
N ASN A 84 28.45 10.69 11.39
CA ASN A 84 28.65 9.36 11.97
C ASN A 84 27.38 8.75 12.62
N SER A 85 26.22 9.06 12.08
CA SER A 85 24.93 8.51 12.50
C SER A 85 24.33 7.68 11.37
N ILE A 86 23.22 7.00 11.60
CA ILE A 86 22.61 6.16 10.57
C ILE A 86 21.07 6.21 10.63
N LEU A 87 20.44 6.10 9.46
CA LEU A 87 19.02 5.87 9.31
C LEU A 87 18.78 4.42 8.87
N LEU A 88 17.88 3.74 9.55
CA LEU A 88 17.33 2.44 9.20
C LEU A 88 15.85 2.62 8.84
N LEU A 89 15.51 2.40 7.60
CA LEU A 89 14.11 2.33 7.17
C LEU A 89 13.63 0.90 7.38
N VAL A 90 12.45 0.70 7.97
CA VAL A 90 11.97 -0.62 8.35
C VAL A 90 10.52 -0.79 7.93
N SER A 91 10.23 -1.84 7.16
CA SER A 91 8.85 -2.25 6.83
C SER A 91 8.33 -3.24 7.87
N PRO A 92 7.36 -2.85 8.71
CA PRO A 92 6.86 -3.68 9.79
C PRO A 92 5.66 -4.55 9.42
N ASN A 93 5.10 -4.41 8.20
CA ASN A 93 3.86 -5.07 7.83
C ASN A 93 4.07 -6.52 7.40
N ASN A 94 3.24 -7.40 7.94
CA ASN A 94 3.12 -8.75 7.39
C ASN A 94 2.43 -8.67 6.02
N GLU A 95 3.12 -9.08 4.96
CA GLU A 95 2.63 -9.00 3.58
C GLU A 95 1.31 -9.77 3.35
N ASN A 96 1.12 -10.89 4.09
CA ASN A 96 -0.08 -11.71 4.00
C ASN A 96 -1.31 -11.08 4.69
N ALA A 97 -1.08 -10.09 5.56
CA ALA A 97 -2.14 -9.40 6.29
C ALA A 97 -2.68 -8.17 5.55
N LEU A 98 -2.04 -7.75 4.44
CA LEU A 98 -2.49 -6.61 3.64
C LEU A 98 -3.76 -6.93 2.87
N LEU A 99 -4.71 -6.00 2.89
CA LEU A 99 -5.95 -6.09 2.12
C LEU A 99 -5.74 -5.58 0.69
N PRO A 100 -6.43 -6.13 -0.31
CA PRO A 100 -6.29 -5.65 -1.69
C PRO A 100 -6.53 -4.15 -1.86
N ASP A 101 -7.53 -3.58 -1.20
CA ASP A 101 -7.86 -2.16 -1.30
C ASP A 101 -6.89 -1.24 -0.55
N GLU A 102 -6.16 -1.73 0.43
CA GLU A 102 -5.06 -0.99 1.07
C GLU A 102 -3.88 -0.80 0.10
N LEU A 103 -3.61 -1.80 -0.75
CA LEU A 103 -2.59 -1.73 -1.80
C LEU A 103 -2.92 -0.72 -2.91
N ALA A 104 -4.16 -0.24 -2.98
CA ALA A 104 -4.61 0.66 -4.05
C ALA A 104 -3.92 2.04 -4.07
N TYR A 105 -3.07 2.36 -3.13
CA TYR A 105 -2.31 3.62 -3.03
C TYR A 105 -0.84 3.48 -3.42
N SER A 106 -0.42 2.27 -3.80
CA SER A 106 0.94 1.97 -4.25
C SER A 106 0.95 1.05 -5.47
N ASP A 107 2.01 1.11 -6.24
CA ASP A 107 2.32 0.17 -7.32
C ASP A 107 2.92 -1.14 -6.80
N VAL A 108 3.46 -1.10 -5.59
CA VAL A 108 4.09 -2.23 -4.88
C VAL A 108 3.55 -2.36 -3.46
N GLY A 109 3.49 -3.59 -2.96
CA GLY A 109 3.19 -3.91 -1.56
C GLY A 109 4.43 -3.86 -0.67
N ASP A 110 4.36 -4.55 0.47
CA ASP A 110 5.39 -4.54 1.53
C ASP A 110 6.17 -5.87 1.63
N SER A 111 6.08 -6.77 0.63
CA SER A 111 6.97 -7.93 0.56
C SER A 111 8.41 -7.50 0.29
N ILE A 112 9.39 -8.28 0.75
CA ILE A 112 10.81 -7.98 0.52
C ILE A 112 11.12 -7.79 -0.97
N LYS A 113 10.49 -8.56 -1.86
CA LYS A 113 10.61 -8.43 -3.32
C LYS A 113 10.12 -7.06 -3.81
N GLU A 114 8.98 -6.60 -3.31
CA GLU A 114 8.38 -5.32 -3.68
C GLU A 114 9.10 -4.13 -3.03
N MET A 115 9.61 -4.31 -1.80
CA MET A 115 10.50 -3.34 -1.15
C MET A 115 11.77 -3.10 -1.97
N ARG A 116 12.37 -4.14 -2.58
CA ARG A 116 13.53 -4.00 -3.48
C ARG A 116 13.19 -3.14 -4.70
N ILE A 117 12.00 -3.31 -5.28
CA ILE A 117 11.52 -2.46 -6.38
C ILE A 117 11.43 -1.01 -5.91
N ARG A 118 10.78 -0.76 -4.76
CA ARG A 118 10.63 0.60 -4.19
C ARG A 118 11.98 1.23 -3.89
N SER A 119 12.89 0.51 -3.24
CA SER A 119 14.24 0.98 -2.90
C SER A 119 15.01 1.43 -4.14
N LYS A 120 14.97 0.61 -5.21
CA LYS A 120 15.60 0.93 -6.49
C LYS A 120 14.97 2.16 -7.16
N ASP A 121 13.63 2.20 -7.25
CA ASP A 121 12.90 3.28 -7.92
C ASP A 121 13.07 4.64 -7.23
N ARG A 122 13.24 4.62 -5.92
CA ARG A 122 13.42 5.81 -5.10
C ARG A 122 14.87 6.15 -4.81
N ASN A 123 15.79 5.31 -5.27
CA ASN A 123 17.22 5.46 -5.01
C ASN A 123 17.48 5.63 -3.51
N PHE A 124 17.06 4.65 -2.69
CA PHE A 124 17.35 4.65 -1.26
C PHE A 124 18.78 4.17 -1.03
N GLU A 125 19.63 5.03 -0.50
CA GLU A 125 21.05 4.77 -0.21
C GLU A 125 21.30 4.32 1.24
N PHE A 126 20.26 4.12 2.01
CA PHE A 126 20.26 3.66 3.39
C PHE A 126 19.64 2.26 3.50
N PRO A 127 19.93 1.52 4.59
CA PRO A 127 19.33 0.20 4.81
C PRO A 127 17.79 0.29 4.88
N TYR A 128 17.12 -0.53 4.04
CA TYR A 128 15.67 -0.70 4.10
C TYR A 128 15.38 -2.17 4.43
N LEU A 129 14.92 -2.42 5.67
CA LEU A 129 14.87 -3.70 6.34
C LEU A 129 13.44 -4.24 6.39
N TYR A 130 13.29 -5.57 6.26
CA TYR A 130 12.00 -6.23 6.36
C TYR A 130 11.78 -6.85 7.74
N ASP A 131 10.83 -6.30 8.51
CA ASP A 131 10.44 -6.76 9.85
C ASP A 131 9.05 -7.44 9.87
N GLY A 132 8.43 -7.62 8.71
CA GLY A 132 7.03 -8.01 8.60
C GLY A 132 6.70 -9.45 9.02
N LEU A 133 7.69 -10.36 9.10
CA LEU A 133 7.45 -11.74 9.55
C LEU A 133 7.40 -11.81 11.08
N GLU A 134 8.47 -11.39 11.75
CA GLU A 134 8.62 -11.49 13.19
C GLU A 134 8.18 -10.23 13.94
N GLN A 135 8.16 -9.12 13.26
CA GLN A 135 7.77 -7.79 13.81
C GLN A 135 8.58 -7.43 15.07
N SER A 136 9.86 -7.83 15.06
CA SER A 136 10.75 -7.74 16.20
C SER A 136 11.01 -6.30 16.64
N ILE A 137 11.24 -5.37 15.67
CA ILE A 137 11.44 -3.95 15.96
C ILE A 137 10.13 -3.29 16.37
N SER A 138 9.08 -3.46 15.58
CA SER A 138 7.80 -2.79 15.83
C SER A 138 7.17 -3.20 17.16
N ASN A 139 7.29 -4.47 17.56
CA ASN A 139 6.81 -4.96 18.85
C ASN A 139 7.61 -4.40 20.01
N GLN A 140 8.97 -4.44 19.96
CA GLN A 140 9.83 -3.89 21.02
C GLN A 140 9.64 -2.38 21.20
N LEU A 141 9.35 -1.64 20.12
CA LEU A 141 9.06 -0.22 20.15
C LEU A 141 7.57 0.12 20.37
N SER A 142 6.73 -0.88 20.61
CA SER A 142 5.29 -0.71 20.81
C SER A 142 4.60 0.11 19.73
N ALA A 143 5.15 0.10 18.51
CA ALA A 143 4.67 0.90 17.39
C ALA A 143 3.36 0.32 16.83
N LYS A 144 2.42 1.20 16.45
CA LYS A 144 1.08 0.82 15.97
C LYS A 144 0.77 1.30 14.56
N SER A 145 1.58 2.20 14.02
CA SER A 145 1.31 2.81 12.70
C SER A 145 2.59 3.18 11.95
N THR A 146 2.47 3.37 10.64
CA THR A 146 3.51 3.89 9.75
C THR A 146 3.04 5.18 9.06
N PRO A 147 3.92 6.22 8.89
CA PRO A 147 5.29 6.27 9.36
C PRO A 147 5.39 6.57 10.86
N HIS A 148 6.41 6.00 11.53
CA HIS A 148 6.74 6.30 12.92
C HIS A 148 8.26 6.32 13.06
N ALA A 149 8.81 7.41 13.58
CA ALA A 149 10.25 7.62 13.75
C ALA A 149 10.68 7.48 15.19
N PHE A 150 11.84 6.85 15.40
CA PHE A 150 12.51 6.68 16.68
C PHE A 150 13.97 7.09 16.53
N LEU A 151 14.49 7.86 17.49
CA LEU A 151 15.89 8.28 17.50
C LEU A 151 16.56 7.83 18.79
N PHE A 152 17.66 7.10 18.66
CA PHE A 152 18.48 6.62 19.76
C PHE A 152 19.84 7.32 19.75
N ASN A 153 20.32 7.75 20.92
CA ASN A 153 21.64 8.34 21.08
C ASN A 153 22.76 7.27 21.17
N LYS A 154 24.00 7.68 21.37
CA LYS A 154 25.20 6.82 21.50
C LYS A 154 25.07 5.77 22.61
N THR A 155 24.42 6.10 23.71
CA THR A 155 24.17 5.17 24.83
C THR A 155 22.93 4.30 24.63
N ARG A 156 22.31 4.38 23.46
CA ARG A 156 21.10 3.61 23.08
C ARG A 156 19.86 3.97 23.89
N ASN A 157 19.81 5.15 24.45
CA ASN A 157 18.61 5.70 25.04
C ASN A 157 17.75 6.35 23.95
N LEU A 158 16.44 6.12 24.03
CA LEU A 158 15.47 6.75 23.14
C LEU A 158 15.35 8.25 23.45
N VAL A 159 15.64 9.09 22.47
CA VAL A 159 15.56 10.55 22.59
C VAL A 159 14.40 11.15 21.81
N TYR A 160 13.86 10.40 20.85
CA TYR A 160 12.67 10.80 20.09
C TYR A 160 11.78 9.60 19.75
N SER A 161 10.46 9.81 19.86
CA SER A 161 9.44 8.91 19.30
C SER A 161 8.30 9.73 18.72
N GLY A 162 8.00 9.58 17.42
CA GLY A 162 6.93 10.39 16.86
C GLY A 162 6.87 10.45 15.33
N ARG A 163 6.24 11.51 14.84
CA ARG A 163 6.10 11.79 13.40
C ARG A 163 7.45 12.20 12.79
N ILE A 164 7.61 12.04 11.47
CA ILE A 164 8.82 12.49 10.78
C ILE A 164 8.88 14.02 10.71
N GLY A 165 7.73 14.66 10.45
CA GLY A 165 7.61 16.11 10.32
C GLY A 165 6.17 16.53 10.08
N ASP A 166 5.97 17.76 9.60
CA ASP A 166 4.64 18.31 9.31
C ASP A 166 4.03 17.62 8.07
N TYR A 167 2.83 17.06 8.24
CA TYR A 167 2.11 16.37 7.18
C TYR A 167 1.66 17.29 6.03
N ASN A 168 1.51 18.61 6.29
CA ASN A 168 1.16 19.58 5.27
C ASN A 168 2.38 20.02 4.45
N GLU A 169 3.57 19.87 5.01
CA GLU A 169 4.84 20.23 4.36
C GLU A 169 5.85 19.07 4.48
N PRO A 170 5.56 17.88 3.90
CA PRO A 170 6.32 16.67 4.16
C PRO A 170 7.77 16.68 3.65
N ASN A 171 8.15 17.66 2.83
CA ASN A 171 9.51 17.84 2.33
C ASN A 171 10.24 19.04 2.98
N ASN A 172 9.71 19.59 4.07
CA ASN A 172 10.32 20.74 4.75
C ASN A 172 11.16 20.30 5.95
N LEU A 173 12.49 20.24 5.75
CA LEU A 173 13.43 19.83 6.79
C LEU A 173 13.33 20.70 8.05
N LYS A 174 13.08 22.00 7.90
CA LYS A 174 12.94 22.94 9.05
C LYS A 174 11.69 22.65 9.89
N LYS A 175 10.67 21.98 9.32
CA LYS A 175 9.45 21.56 10.01
C LYS A 175 9.46 20.05 10.38
N SER A 176 10.62 19.41 10.28
CA SER A 176 10.80 18.02 10.72
C SER A 176 11.06 17.98 12.22
N ASP A 177 10.08 17.48 12.99
CA ASP A 177 10.25 17.27 14.44
C ASP A 177 11.40 16.30 14.74
N LEU A 178 11.54 15.25 13.94
CA LEU A 178 12.64 14.29 14.01
C LEU A 178 14.00 14.97 13.81
N TYR A 179 14.16 15.74 12.74
CA TYR A 179 15.43 16.41 12.44
C TYR A 179 15.77 17.49 13.45
N GLN A 180 14.81 18.31 13.87
CA GLN A 180 15.02 19.32 14.90
C GLN A 180 15.44 18.70 16.24
N THR A 181 14.81 17.57 16.62
CA THR A 181 15.22 16.84 17.83
C THR A 181 16.63 16.26 17.67
N TYR A 182 16.97 15.67 16.51
CA TYR A 182 18.33 15.21 16.23
C TYR A 182 19.37 16.33 16.39
N ARG A 183 19.11 17.48 15.77
CA ARG A 183 20.02 18.66 15.87
C ARG A 183 20.18 19.14 17.31
N SER A 184 19.11 19.21 18.07
CA SER A 184 19.12 19.61 19.48
C SER A 184 19.87 18.58 20.34
N ALA A 185 19.61 17.29 20.12
CA ALA A 185 20.24 16.20 20.84
C ALA A 185 21.75 16.13 20.61
N ARG A 186 22.22 16.47 19.42
CA ARG A 186 23.64 16.51 19.08
C ARG A 186 24.39 17.65 19.78
N ASN A 187 23.70 18.78 19.97
CA ASN A 187 24.30 19.99 20.53
C ASN A 187 24.19 20.11 22.06
N SER A 188 23.50 19.20 22.73
CA SER A 188 23.22 19.26 24.16
C SER A 188 23.70 18.02 24.90
N ALA A 189 24.34 18.24 26.09
CA ALA A 189 24.73 17.15 26.97
C ALA A 189 23.55 16.51 27.73
N GLN A 190 22.43 17.19 27.85
CA GLN A 190 21.20 16.68 28.46
C GLN A 190 20.08 16.73 27.44
N ILE A 191 19.44 15.57 27.19
CA ILE A 191 18.35 15.42 26.24
C ILE A 191 17.16 14.83 26.99
N ASN A 192 16.08 15.60 27.06
CA ASN A 192 14.79 15.06 27.45
C ASN A 192 14.18 14.34 26.23
N GLN A 193 13.58 13.19 26.46
CA GLN A 193 12.86 12.48 25.42
C GLN A 193 11.71 13.35 24.88
N VAL A 194 11.66 13.48 23.55
CA VAL A 194 10.60 14.19 22.84
C VAL A 194 9.63 13.18 22.22
N VAL A 195 8.35 13.35 22.49
CA VAL A 195 7.28 12.51 21.92
C VAL A 195 6.31 13.38 21.14
N THR A 196 6.02 13.01 19.91
CA THR A 196 5.02 13.68 19.06
C THR A 196 3.96 12.70 18.57
N LYS A 197 2.75 13.22 18.31
CA LYS A 197 1.64 12.40 17.85
C LYS A 197 1.90 11.86 16.45
N VAL A 198 1.73 10.55 16.29
CA VAL A 198 1.86 9.85 15.01
C VAL A 198 0.50 9.74 14.33
N HIS A 199 0.48 9.96 13.01
CA HIS A 199 -0.66 9.72 12.14
C HIS A 199 -0.20 8.88 10.95
N GLY A 200 -0.98 7.87 10.58
CA GLY A 200 -0.63 7.01 9.47
C GLY A 200 -1.52 5.79 9.33
N THR A 201 -1.02 4.78 8.63
CA THR A 201 -1.71 3.50 8.43
C THR A 201 -1.33 2.53 9.56
N ALA A 202 -2.29 1.81 10.11
CA ALA A 202 -2.04 0.78 11.13
C ALA A 202 -1.07 -0.28 10.60
N ILE A 203 -0.14 -0.72 11.46
CA ILE A 203 0.75 -1.84 11.16
C ILE A 203 -0.09 -3.11 11.07
N LYS A 204 0.13 -3.89 10.02
CA LYS A 204 -0.53 -5.17 9.79
C LYS A 204 0.28 -6.30 10.38
N THR A 205 -0.33 -6.98 11.32
CA THR A 205 0.32 -8.05 12.08
C THR A 205 -0.08 -9.43 11.57
N LYS A 206 0.55 -10.48 12.08
CA LYS A 206 0.16 -11.86 11.75
C LYS A 206 -1.27 -12.20 12.20
N GLU A 207 -1.77 -11.54 13.23
CA GLU A 207 -3.15 -11.68 13.71
C GLU A 207 -4.16 -11.18 12.67
N ASP A 208 -3.79 -10.19 11.87
CA ASP A 208 -4.63 -9.62 10.80
C ASP A 208 -4.73 -10.54 9.58
N ILE A 209 -3.90 -11.59 9.46
CA ILE A 209 -3.92 -12.56 8.35
C ILE A 209 -5.30 -13.22 8.24
N PHE A 210 -5.94 -13.51 9.37
CA PHE A 210 -7.29 -14.11 9.37
C PHE A 210 -8.29 -13.20 8.66
N ILE A 211 -8.28 -11.90 8.96
CA ILE A 211 -9.16 -10.91 8.32
C ILE A 211 -8.85 -10.80 6.81
N ALA A 212 -7.56 -10.77 6.47
CA ALA A 212 -7.14 -10.68 5.08
C ALA A 212 -7.57 -11.91 4.27
N ASN A 213 -7.47 -13.10 4.83
CA ASN A 213 -7.91 -14.35 4.20
C ASN A 213 -9.43 -14.37 4.02
N GLU A 214 -10.19 -13.90 5.00
CA GLU A 214 -11.64 -13.80 4.91
C GLU A 214 -12.09 -12.83 3.79
N VAL A 215 -11.40 -11.70 3.64
CA VAL A 215 -11.64 -10.77 2.54
C VAL A 215 -11.30 -11.41 1.18
N ARG A 216 -10.17 -12.12 1.08
CA ARG A 216 -9.78 -12.84 -0.14
C ARG A 216 -10.80 -13.93 -0.49
N ARG A 217 -11.29 -14.68 0.52
CA ARG A 217 -12.34 -15.68 0.34
C ARG A 217 -13.61 -15.04 -0.24
N ARG A 218 -14.10 -13.94 0.32
CA ARG A 218 -15.26 -13.21 -0.21
C ARG A 218 -15.07 -12.78 -1.66
N TYR A 219 -13.87 -12.32 -2.01
CA TYR A 219 -13.57 -11.97 -3.41
C TYR A 219 -13.56 -13.20 -4.34
N SER A 220 -13.15 -14.39 -3.84
CA SER A 220 -13.18 -15.62 -4.63
C SER A 220 -14.60 -16.18 -4.84
N GLU A 221 -15.54 -15.84 -3.96
CA GLU A 221 -16.94 -16.25 -4.01
C GLU A 221 -17.83 -15.29 -4.83
N GLU A 222 -17.29 -14.17 -5.30
CA GLU A 222 -18.05 -13.25 -6.15
C GLU A 222 -18.47 -13.93 -7.46
N SER A 223 -19.72 -13.78 -7.82
CA SER A 223 -20.26 -14.38 -9.04
C SER A 223 -19.62 -13.80 -10.30
N VAL A 224 -19.24 -14.69 -11.21
CA VAL A 224 -18.76 -14.32 -12.55
C VAL A 224 -19.93 -14.35 -13.52
N ASN A 225 -20.35 -13.16 -13.96
CA ASN A 225 -21.43 -13.01 -14.91
C ASN A 225 -20.88 -12.62 -16.29
N ILE A 226 -21.46 -13.20 -17.34
CA ILE A 226 -21.10 -12.91 -18.73
C ILE A 226 -22.34 -12.44 -19.47
N ARG A 227 -22.20 -11.42 -20.31
CA ARG A 227 -23.25 -10.90 -21.17
C ARG A 227 -22.80 -10.91 -22.62
N SER A 228 -23.67 -11.27 -23.53
CA SER A 228 -23.41 -11.07 -24.95
C SER A 228 -23.65 -9.61 -25.32
N ILE A 229 -22.73 -9.05 -26.11
CA ILE A 229 -22.83 -7.68 -26.65
C ILE A 229 -22.62 -7.69 -28.16
N ASN A 230 -23.04 -6.60 -28.79
CA ASN A 230 -22.80 -6.33 -30.21
C ASN A 230 -21.86 -5.12 -30.36
N GLN A 231 -21.52 -4.83 -31.62
CA GLN A 231 -20.67 -3.71 -32.00
C GLN A 231 -21.19 -2.34 -31.49
N GLN A 232 -22.52 -2.14 -31.50
CA GLN A 232 -23.12 -0.86 -31.05
C GLN A 232 -22.95 -0.68 -29.54
N THR A 233 -23.15 -1.74 -28.77
CA THR A 233 -22.92 -1.76 -27.33
C THR A 233 -21.45 -1.48 -27.00
N LEU A 234 -20.54 -2.09 -27.76
CA LEU A 234 -19.11 -1.83 -27.59
C LEU A 234 -18.74 -0.35 -27.87
N LYS A 235 -19.28 0.23 -28.97
CA LYS A 235 -19.13 1.67 -29.25
C LYS A 235 -19.66 2.54 -28.12
N PHE A 236 -20.80 2.16 -27.54
CA PHE A 236 -21.39 2.85 -26.39
C PHE A 236 -20.44 2.81 -25.18
N PHE A 237 -19.89 1.66 -24.81
CA PHE A 237 -18.95 1.56 -23.69
C PHE A 237 -17.70 2.40 -23.88
N LEU A 238 -17.13 2.43 -25.08
CA LEU A 238 -15.96 3.25 -25.40
C LEU A 238 -16.28 4.76 -25.27
N LYS A 239 -17.51 5.17 -25.60
CA LYS A 239 -17.93 6.58 -25.53
C LYS A 239 -18.34 7.03 -24.13
N TYR A 240 -19.05 6.20 -23.36
CA TYR A 240 -19.71 6.59 -22.09
C TYR A 240 -18.93 6.28 -20.82
N ASN A 241 -17.68 5.83 -20.91
CA ASN A 241 -16.79 5.68 -19.74
C ASN A 241 -15.91 6.92 -19.49
N LEU A 242 -16.34 8.06 -20.03
CA LEU A 242 -15.76 9.38 -19.74
C LEU A 242 -15.72 9.64 -18.22
N GLY A 243 -14.63 10.21 -17.74
CA GLY A 243 -14.45 10.55 -16.35
C GLY A 243 -14.03 9.38 -15.45
N LYS A 244 -13.73 8.21 -16.04
CA LYS A 244 -13.32 6.99 -15.28
C LYS A 244 -12.07 6.37 -15.89
N THR A 245 -11.11 6.02 -15.05
CA THR A 245 -9.99 5.14 -15.45
C THR A 245 -10.57 3.80 -15.89
N THR A 246 -10.43 3.48 -17.19
CA THR A 246 -11.13 2.33 -17.78
C THR A 246 -10.16 1.41 -18.51
N LEU A 247 -10.19 0.15 -18.15
CA LEU A 247 -9.39 -0.92 -18.73
C LEU A 247 -10.29 -1.83 -19.57
N PHE A 248 -9.97 -1.95 -20.86
CA PHE A 248 -10.57 -2.92 -21.77
C PHE A 248 -9.57 -4.02 -22.05
N TYR A 249 -10.02 -5.26 -22.01
CA TYR A 249 -9.23 -6.43 -22.31
C TYR A 249 -9.95 -7.32 -23.33
N LEU A 250 -9.41 -7.35 -24.55
CA LEU A 250 -9.91 -8.24 -25.63
C LEU A 250 -9.10 -9.53 -25.59
N TRP A 251 -9.77 -10.68 -25.50
CA TRP A 251 -9.12 -11.94 -25.25
C TRP A 251 -9.82 -13.15 -25.87
N SER A 252 -9.10 -14.28 -25.98
CA SER A 252 -9.62 -15.56 -26.42
C SER A 252 -9.30 -16.63 -25.36
N ALA A 253 -10.28 -17.47 -25.04
CA ALA A 253 -10.10 -18.61 -24.14
C ALA A 253 -9.14 -19.67 -24.73
N LYS A 254 -8.93 -19.68 -26.05
CA LYS A 254 -8.02 -20.58 -26.75
C LYS A 254 -6.56 -20.12 -26.69
N ASP A 255 -6.30 -18.86 -26.37
CA ASP A 255 -4.98 -18.27 -26.32
C ASP A 255 -4.43 -18.31 -24.88
N GLU A 256 -3.31 -18.99 -24.69
CA GLU A 256 -2.66 -19.16 -23.38
C GLU A 256 -2.27 -17.83 -22.75
N SER A 257 -1.63 -16.96 -23.50
CA SER A 257 -1.25 -15.61 -23.02
C SER A 257 -2.49 -14.77 -22.59
N SER A 258 -3.63 -15.00 -23.28
CA SER A 258 -4.90 -14.38 -22.87
C SER A 258 -5.36 -14.87 -21.49
N ARG A 259 -5.26 -16.17 -21.22
CA ARG A 259 -5.67 -16.76 -19.95
C ARG A 259 -4.77 -16.34 -18.79
N GLU A 260 -3.46 -16.32 -19.00
CA GLU A 260 -2.48 -15.87 -17.99
C GLU A 260 -2.74 -14.42 -17.56
N ASN A 261 -3.02 -13.54 -18.51
CA ASN A 261 -3.33 -12.15 -18.22
C ASN A 261 -4.60 -11.96 -17.36
N LEU A 262 -5.57 -12.90 -17.42
CA LEU A 262 -6.79 -12.80 -16.59
C LEU A 262 -6.50 -12.79 -15.09
N LEU A 263 -5.46 -13.51 -14.63
CA LEU A 263 -5.05 -13.52 -13.21
C LEU A 263 -4.52 -12.15 -12.80
N ILE A 264 -3.65 -11.55 -13.65
CA ILE A 264 -3.10 -10.20 -13.42
C ILE A 264 -4.22 -9.16 -13.37
N LEU A 265 -5.19 -9.28 -14.27
CA LEU A 265 -6.34 -8.37 -14.34
C LEU A 265 -7.28 -8.52 -13.14
N SER A 266 -7.51 -9.75 -12.69
CA SER A 266 -8.32 -10.05 -11.50
C SER A 266 -7.71 -9.39 -10.26
N GLU A 267 -6.42 -9.60 -10.03
CA GLU A 267 -5.70 -8.95 -8.92
C GLU A 267 -5.75 -7.43 -9.03
N THR A 268 -5.42 -6.88 -10.20
CA THR A 268 -5.43 -5.43 -10.44
C THR A 268 -6.82 -4.84 -10.19
N PHE A 269 -7.87 -5.51 -10.65
CA PHE A 269 -9.26 -5.06 -10.45
C PHE A 269 -9.65 -5.09 -8.96
N LYS A 270 -9.33 -6.17 -8.23
CA LYS A 270 -9.57 -6.26 -6.78
C LYS A 270 -8.91 -5.12 -6.02
N ILE A 271 -7.69 -4.74 -6.41
CA ILE A 271 -6.95 -3.63 -5.81
C ILE A 271 -7.65 -2.29 -6.09
N PHE A 272 -7.93 -1.96 -7.35
CA PHE A 272 -8.27 -0.59 -7.74
C PHE A 272 -9.76 -0.29 -7.92
N ARG A 273 -10.65 -1.32 -7.93
CA ARG A 273 -12.09 -1.13 -8.19
C ARG A 273 -12.78 -0.15 -7.23
N LYS A 274 -12.42 -0.18 -5.94
CA LYS A 274 -12.97 0.76 -4.94
C LYS A 274 -12.50 2.19 -5.16
N ARG A 275 -11.37 2.39 -5.84
CA ARG A 275 -10.88 3.70 -6.26
C ARG A 275 -11.41 4.17 -7.61
N GLY A 276 -12.27 3.37 -8.23
CA GLY A 276 -13.00 3.76 -9.44
C GLY A 276 -12.47 3.17 -10.74
N LEU A 277 -11.50 2.24 -10.72
CA LEU A 277 -11.11 1.48 -11.90
C LEU A 277 -12.32 0.72 -12.44
N LYS A 278 -12.60 0.88 -13.75
CA LYS A 278 -13.53 0.06 -14.49
C LYS A 278 -12.78 -0.96 -15.34
N LEU A 279 -13.19 -2.22 -15.30
CA LEU A 279 -12.62 -3.27 -16.13
C LEU A 279 -13.72 -3.93 -16.96
N PHE A 280 -13.51 -3.93 -18.26
CA PHE A 280 -14.32 -4.61 -19.26
C PHE A 280 -13.49 -5.70 -19.92
N THR A 281 -13.86 -6.95 -19.74
CA THR A 281 -13.27 -8.06 -20.50
C THR A 281 -14.20 -8.43 -21.66
N ILE A 282 -13.63 -8.62 -22.84
CA ILE A 282 -14.37 -8.91 -24.06
C ILE A 282 -13.76 -10.16 -24.69
N ASN A 283 -14.45 -11.27 -24.57
CA ASN A 283 -14.04 -12.52 -25.22
C ASN A 283 -14.55 -12.53 -26.66
N VAL A 284 -13.71 -12.97 -27.59
CA VAL A 284 -14.03 -13.04 -29.03
C VAL A 284 -14.47 -14.43 -29.49
N ASP A 285 -14.44 -15.41 -28.60
CA ASP A 285 -14.86 -16.77 -28.92
C ASP A 285 -16.40 -16.91 -28.86
N LYS A 286 -16.89 -17.97 -29.53
CA LYS A 286 -18.31 -18.29 -29.48
C LYS A 286 -18.70 -19.21 -28.30
N ASP A 287 -17.69 -19.84 -27.67
CA ASP A 287 -17.90 -20.78 -26.57
C ASP A 287 -18.06 -20.06 -25.24
N GLN A 288 -19.33 -19.87 -24.85
CA GLN A 288 -19.65 -19.21 -23.58
C GLN A 288 -19.30 -20.06 -22.36
N LYS A 289 -19.33 -21.40 -22.47
CA LYS A 289 -19.00 -22.27 -21.33
C LYS A 289 -17.51 -22.20 -21.01
N GLU A 290 -16.66 -22.32 -22.03
CA GLU A 290 -15.21 -22.22 -21.87
C GLU A 290 -14.81 -20.80 -21.39
N THR A 291 -15.40 -19.76 -21.98
CA THR A 291 -15.20 -18.38 -21.54
C THR A 291 -15.50 -18.22 -20.04
N LYS A 292 -16.64 -18.75 -19.58
CA LYS A 292 -17.03 -18.67 -18.18
C LYS A 292 -16.07 -19.43 -17.28
N LEU A 293 -15.67 -20.64 -17.68
CA LEU A 293 -14.73 -21.47 -16.93
C LEU A 293 -13.38 -20.74 -16.71
N GLN A 294 -12.85 -20.09 -17.73
CA GLN A 294 -11.58 -19.36 -17.61
C GLN A 294 -11.70 -18.13 -16.70
N LEU A 295 -12.78 -17.37 -16.78
CA LEU A 295 -13.05 -16.24 -15.90
C LEU A 295 -13.26 -16.67 -14.43
N GLU A 296 -13.94 -17.79 -14.20
CA GLU A 296 -14.11 -18.38 -12.85
C GLU A 296 -12.79 -18.87 -12.28
N LYS A 297 -11.95 -19.55 -13.08
CA LYS A 297 -10.59 -19.93 -12.67
C LYS A 297 -9.74 -18.73 -12.27
N ALA A 298 -9.88 -17.60 -12.98
CA ALA A 298 -9.20 -16.36 -12.66
C ALA A 298 -9.90 -15.56 -11.53
N GLN A 299 -11.07 -15.99 -11.05
CA GLN A 299 -11.89 -15.26 -10.07
C GLN A 299 -12.12 -13.79 -10.48
N LEU A 300 -12.45 -13.57 -11.76
CA LEU A 300 -12.59 -12.23 -12.33
C LEU A 300 -14.05 -11.78 -12.39
N SER A 301 -14.52 -11.15 -11.33
CA SER A 301 -15.88 -10.62 -11.15
C SER A 301 -16.09 -9.22 -11.76
N ALA A 302 -15.38 -8.90 -12.84
CA ALA A 302 -15.50 -7.62 -13.56
C ALA A 302 -16.72 -7.60 -14.50
N SER A 303 -16.84 -6.58 -15.35
CA SER A 303 -17.83 -6.54 -16.42
C SER A 303 -17.36 -7.40 -17.59
N ASN A 304 -17.82 -8.65 -17.64
CA ASN A 304 -17.37 -9.63 -18.62
C ASN A 304 -18.39 -9.78 -19.77
N PHE A 305 -17.87 -9.75 -21.00
CA PHE A 305 -18.67 -9.80 -22.21
C PHE A 305 -18.15 -10.84 -23.20
N ILE A 306 -19.07 -11.34 -24.03
CA ILE A 306 -18.78 -12.07 -25.26
C ILE A 306 -19.23 -11.20 -26.42
N LEU A 307 -18.34 -11.04 -27.40
CA LEU A 307 -18.57 -10.40 -28.68
C LEU A 307 -18.42 -11.45 -29.78
N PRO A 308 -19.50 -12.17 -30.18
CA PRO A 308 -19.39 -13.21 -31.18
C PRO A 308 -19.01 -12.66 -32.54
N GLY A 309 -18.05 -13.29 -33.19
CA GLY A 309 -17.61 -12.88 -34.51
C GLY A 309 -16.56 -11.74 -34.48
N ASN A 310 -16.10 -11.35 -35.66
CA ASN A 310 -15.06 -10.31 -35.79
C ASN A 310 -15.62 -8.86 -35.68
N GLU A 311 -16.64 -8.64 -34.85
CA GLU A 311 -17.27 -7.32 -34.67
C GLU A 311 -16.46 -6.35 -33.82
N ILE A 312 -15.13 -6.48 -33.87
CA ILE A 312 -14.17 -5.65 -33.11
C ILE A 312 -13.87 -4.30 -33.76
N SER A 313 -14.53 -3.95 -34.88
CA SER A 313 -14.19 -2.75 -35.65
C SER A 313 -14.07 -1.46 -34.80
N PRO A 314 -14.82 -1.26 -33.68
CA PRO A 314 -14.63 -0.10 -32.83
C PRO A 314 -13.26 -0.05 -32.12
N LEU A 315 -12.59 -1.19 -31.98
CA LEU A 315 -11.28 -1.31 -31.33
C LEU A 315 -10.12 -1.27 -32.31
N VAL A 316 -10.38 -1.46 -33.61
CA VAL A 316 -9.32 -1.54 -34.65
C VAL A 316 -8.37 -0.34 -34.63
N ARG A 317 -8.90 0.87 -34.44
CA ARG A 317 -8.11 2.11 -34.34
C ARG A 317 -7.12 2.14 -33.17
N TYR A 318 -7.28 1.27 -32.20
CA TYR A 318 -6.39 1.17 -31.03
C TYR A 318 -5.41 0.00 -31.16
N ILE A 319 -5.53 -0.83 -32.18
CA ILE A 319 -4.61 -1.93 -32.42
C ILE A 319 -3.29 -1.36 -32.91
N PRO A 320 -2.14 -1.70 -32.28
CA PRO A 320 -0.85 -1.24 -32.76
C PRO A 320 -0.60 -1.66 -34.23
N ASN A 321 -0.07 -0.75 -35.03
CA ASN A 321 0.24 -0.99 -36.45
C ASN A 321 1.17 -2.20 -36.61
N ASN A 322 1.03 -2.93 -37.72
CA ASN A 322 1.85 -4.10 -38.13
C ASN A 322 1.56 -5.42 -37.40
N THR A 323 0.35 -5.62 -36.85
CA THR A 323 -0.02 -6.93 -36.32
C THR A 323 -1.28 -7.48 -36.94
N THR A 324 -1.28 -8.76 -37.28
CA THR A 324 -2.46 -9.52 -37.69
C THR A 324 -3.17 -10.14 -36.48
N ARG A 325 -2.48 -10.22 -35.34
CA ARG A 325 -3.02 -10.75 -34.07
C ARG A 325 -3.75 -9.65 -33.32
N VAL A 326 -4.98 -9.90 -32.90
CA VAL A 326 -5.83 -8.96 -32.17
C VAL A 326 -6.05 -9.33 -30.70
N THR A 327 -5.65 -10.53 -30.30
CA THR A 327 -5.75 -11.02 -28.90
C THR A 327 -4.39 -11.55 -28.42
N PRO A 328 -4.09 -11.37 -27.10
CA PRO A 328 -4.76 -10.49 -26.16
C PRO A 328 -4.45 -9.02 -26.39
N LEU A 329 -5.44 -8.13 -26.39
CA LEU A 329 -5.26 -6.69 -26.49
C LEU A 329 -5.67 -6.01 -25.18
N THR A 330 -4.75 -5.26 -24.60
CA THR A 330 -4.96 -4.46 -23.40
C THR A 330 -5.04 -2.98 -23.77
N LEU A 331 -6.15 -2.33 -23.43
CA LEU A 331 -6.36 -0.88 -23.62
C LEU A 331 -6.66 -0.24 -22.27
N LEU A 332 -5.85 0.72 -21.87
CA LEU A 332 -6.12 1.56 -20.69
C LEU A 332 -6.42 2.98 -21.13
N PHE A 333 -7.56 3.49 -20.74
CA PHE A 333 -7.97 4.89 -20.96
C PHE A 333 -7.95 5.67 -19.66
N SER A 334 -7.43 6.90 -19.72
CA SER A 334 -7.51 7.87 -18.63
C SER A 334 -8.96 8.39 -18.46
N LYS A 335 -9.18 9.10 -17.36
CA LYS A 335 -10.43 9.84 -17.11
C LYS A 335 -10.75 10.87 -18.20
N GLU A 336 -9.71 11.42 -18.84
CA GLU A 336 -9.83 12.35 -19.95
C GLU A 336 -9.90 11.64 -21.32
N GLN A 337 -10.10 10.30 -21.32
CA GLN A 337 -10.15 9.45 -22.53
C GLN A 337 -8.86 9.39 -23.36
N GLN A 338 -7.73 9.75 -22.78
CA GLN A 338 -6.45 9.52 -23.43
C GLN A 338 -6.10 8.03 -23.35
N THR A 339 -5.59 7.47 -24.44
CA THR A 339 -5.06 6.11 -24.46
C THR A 339 -3.73 6.08 -23.72
N LEU A 340 -3.69 5.49 -22.54
CA LEU A 340 -2.48 5.33 -21.73
C LEU A 340 -1.71 4.04 -22.10
N VAL A 341 -2.44 3.00 -22.50
CA VAL A 341 -1.88 1.73 -22.99
C VAL A 341 -2.69 1.26 -24.20
N SER A 342 -1.99 0.81 -25.21
CA SER A 342 -2.48 -0.07 -26.25
C SER A 342 -1.42 -1.11 -26.54
N LYS A 343 -1.63 -2.34 -26.06
CA LYS A 343 -0.61 -3.39 -26.11
C LYS A 343 -1.23 -4.75 -26.41
N ILE A 344 -0.58 -5.49 -27.32
CA ILE A 344 -0.85 -6.89 -27.57
C ILE A 344 0.16 -7.77 -26.84
N GLY A 345 -0.29 -8.90 -26.29
CA GLY A 345 0.53 -9.88 -25.60
C GLY A 345 0.48 -9.77 -24.09
N ALA A 346 1.55 -10.19 -23.44
CA ALA A 346 1.63 -10.26 -21.98
C ALA A 346 1.53 -8.88 -21.30
N ILE A 347 0.80 -8.83 -20.19
CA ILE A 347 0.66 -7.63 -19.36
C ILE A 347 1.86 -7.51 -18.42
N ASP A 348 2.49 -6.34 -18.43
CA ASP A 348 3.38 -5.93 -17.34
C ASP A 348 2.53 -5.37 -16.19
N SER A 349 2.37 -6.17 -15.14
CA SER A 349 1.54 -5.83 -13.97
C SER A 349 2.00 -4.55 -13.27
N LEU A 350 3.31 -4.38 -13.11
CA LEU A 350 3.88 -3.20 -12.43
C LEU A 350 3.64 -1.93 -13.24
N MET A 351 3.91 -1.97 -14.55
CA MET A 351 3.64 -0.84 -15.44
C MET A 351 2.15 -0.48 -15.44
N LEU A 352 1.28 -1.48 -15.52
CA LEU A 352 -0.17 -1.27 -15.52
C LEU A 352 -0.64 -0.60 -14.21
N LYS A 353 -0.19 -1.11 -13.05
CA LYS A 353 -0.48 -0.52 -11.73
C LYS A 353 -0.01 0.94 -11.65
N ARG A 354 1.18 1.26 -12.15
CA ARG A 354 1.75 2.62 -12.19
C ARG A 354 0.90 3.60 -13.00
N LEU A 355 0.47 3.19 -14.17
CA LEU A 355 -0.37 4.04 -15.04
C LEU A 355 -1.76 4.26 -14.44
N ILE A 356 -2.38 3.23 -13.87
CA ILE A 356 -3.65 3.36 -13.15
C ILE A 356 -3.50 4.34 -11.97
N LEU A 357 -2.45 4.19 -11.17
CA LEU A 357 -2.19 5.08 -10.03
C LEU A 357 -1.98 6.52 -10.44
N LYS A 358 -1.23 6.76 -11.51
CA LYS A 358 -0.98 8.10 -12.04
C LYS A 358 -2.30 8.79 -12.40
N ASP A 359 -3.17 8.11 -13.12
CA ASP A 359 -4.48 8.63 -13.52
C ASP A 359 -5.42 8.83 -12.32
N LEU A 360 -5.43 7.89 -11.36
CA LEU A 360 -6.23 8.01 -10.14
C LEU A 360 -5.75 9.12 -9.18
N LYS A 361 -4.46 9.46 -9.16
CA LYS A 361 -3.90 10.55 -8.34
C LYS A 361 -4.31 11.92 -8.87
N THR A 362 -4.29 12.12 -10.18
CA THR A 362 -4.58 13.40 -10.83
C THR A 362 -5.99 13.94 -10.50
N SER A 363 -6.91 13.06 -10.13
CA SER A 363 -8.29 13.45 -9.78
C SER A 363 -8.46 14.07 -8.40
N ASN A 364 -7.60 13.76 -7.45
CA ASN A 364 -7.72 14.29 -6.08
C ASN A 364 -7.24 15.76 -5.99
N ILE A 365 -6.36 16.17 -6.90
CA ILE A 365 -5.85 17.54 -6.94
C ILE A 365 -6.93 18.53 -7.44
N LYS A 366 -7.78 18.10 -8.39
CA LYS A 366 -8.85 18.96 -8.95
C LYS A 366 -10.05 19.16 -8.00
N ASN A 367 -10.25 18.29 -7.02
CA ASN A 367 -11.42 18.32 -6.11
C ASN A 367 -11.14 18.89 -4.71
N GLY A 368 -9.94 19.38 -4.42
CA GLY A 368 -9.61 20.07 -3.16
C GLY A 368 -9.91 19.30 -1.86
N ARG A 369 -10.05 17.98 -1.93
CA ARG A 369 -10.29 17.12 -0.75
C ARG A 369 -9.09 16.18 -0.58
N TYR A 370 -8.31 16.48 0.45
CA TYR A 370 -7.25 15.62 0.97
C TYR A 370 -7.83 14.62 1.96
#